data_4d70ef8d418ece015c7c2eaaae14ff13
#
_entry.id   4d70ef8d418ece015c7c2eaaae14ff13
#
_cell.length_a   1.000
_cell.length_b   1.000
_cell.length_c   1.000
_cell.angle_alpha   90.00
_cell.angle_beta   90.00
_cell.angle_gamma   90.00
#
_symmetry.space_group_name_H-M   'P 1'
#
loop_
_entity.id
_entity.type
_entity.pdbx_description
1 polymer ?
#
loop_
_entity_poly.entity_id
_entity_poly.type
_entity_poly.pdbx_seq_one_letter_code
_entity_poly.pdbx_strand_id
1 'polypeptide(L)'
;PVQHDAAEPYGYLIRHEECGTVLFATDTYFLKYKFPGLNNVMLECNYSKEILDANFTAGRIDKKRYERTIKSHMSYDNCLLTLQANDLSQVCNILLLHLSDNNSNATEFIHGIERLYPEIEITAATNGLSLTFNKNPY
;
A
#
# COMPACT_ATOMS: atom_id res chain seq x y z
N PRO A 1 5.37 -4.25 14.58
CA PRO A 1 4.35 -5.22 14.16
C PRO A 1 3.30 -4.58 13.26
N VAL A 2 2.79 -5.36 12.31
CA VAL A 2 1.64 -5.02 11.44
C VAL A 2 0.46 -5.91 11.76
N GLN A 3 -0.68 -5.73 11.12
CA GLN A 3 -1.94 -6.45 11.42
C GLN A 3 -2.20 -7.51 10.35
N HIS A 4 -1.73 -8.73 10.60
CA HIS A 4 -1.89 -9.89 9.73
C HIS A 4 -2.11 -11.16 10.54
N ASP A 5 -2.58 -12.25 9.91
CA ASP A 5 -2.81 -13.57 10.53
C ASP A 5 -1.53 -14.44 10.64
N ALA A 6 -0.36 -13.90 10.29
CA ALA A 6 0.93 -14.55 10.50
C ALA A 6 1.34 -14.54 11.97
N ALA A 7 2.23 -15.47 12.36
CA ALA A 7 2.70 -15.60 13.74
C ALA A 7 3.46 -14.36 14.24
N GLU A 8 4.26 -13.74 13.37
CA GLU A 8 5.06 -12.54 13.67
C GLU A 8 5.04 -11.57 12.48
N PRO A 9 3.95 -10.78 12.31
CA PRO A 9 3.84 -9.85 11.20
C PRO A 9 4.59 -8.55 11.50
N TYR A 10 5.55 -8.19 10.63
CA TYR A 10 6.34 -6.96 10.75
C TYR A 10 6.30 -6.12 9.46
N GLY A 11 6.20 -4.81 9.62
CA GLY A 11 6.64 -3.82 8.65
C GLY A 11 7.96 -3.22 9.11
N TYR A 12 8.62 -2.48 8.24
CA TYR A 12 9.95 -1.92 8.49
C TYR A 12 9.97 -0.42 8.24
N LEU A 13 10.69 0.30 9.10
CA LEU A 13 11.12 1.66 8.88
C LEU A 13 12.63 1.64 8.65
N ILE A 14 13.03 1.84 7.40
CA ILE A 14 14.40 1.75 6.95
C ILE A 14 14.97 3.17 6.83
N ARG A 15 16.17 3.40 7.35
CA ARG A 15 16.86 4.69 7.20
C ARG A 15 18.20 4.49 6.50
N HIS A 16 18.42 5.26 5.44
CA HIS A 16 19.66 5.27 4.69
C HIS A 16 19.94 6.70 4.20
N GLU A 17 21.21 7.07 4.12
CA GLU A 17 21.60 8.45 3.76
C GLU A 17 21.19 8.85 2.35
N GLU A 18 21.16 7.93 1.38
CA GLU A 18 20.77 8.21 -0.01
C GLU A 18 19.25 8.27 -0.20
N CYS A 19 18.49 7.33 0.36
CA CYS A 19 17.04 7.26 0.17
C CYS A 19 16.22 7.86 1.32
N GLY A 20 16.87 8.30 2.39
CA GLY A 20 16.20 8.84 3.57
C GLY A 20 15.45 7.76 4.36
N THR A 21 14.26 8.10 4.84
CA THR A 21 13.40 7.18 5.61
C THR A 21 12.39 6.53 4.67
N VAL A 22 12.41 5.19 4.60
CA VAL A 22 11.49 4.37 3.81
C VAL A 22 10.57 3.60 4.73
N LEU A 23 9.26 3.76 4.57
CA LEU A 23 8.27 2.87 5.18
C LEU A 23 8.05 1.67 4.25
N PHE A 24 8.22 0.46 4.75
CA PHE A 24 7.86 -0.78 4.06
C PHE A 24 6.83 -1.54 4.89
N ALA A 25 5.62 -1.70 4.35
CA ALA A 25 4.55 -2.46 5.00
C ALA A 25 3.70 -3.19 3.96
N THR A 26 3.70 -4.50 4.06
CA THR A 26 2.88 -5.42 3.27
C THR A 26 2.29 -6.50 4.17
N ASP A 27 1.34 -7.27 3.67
CA ASP A 27 0.62 -8.29 4.46
C ASP A 27 0.06 -7.69 5.77
N THR A 28 -0.72 -6.63 5.62
CA THR A 28 -1.40 -5.97 6.74
C THR A 28 -2.67 -5.29 6.30
N TYR A 29 -3.76 -5.46 7.03
CA TYR A 29 -4.99 -4.76 6.71
C TYR A 29 -5.01 -3.31 7.21
N PHE A 30 -4.15 -2.96 8.17
CA PHE A 30 -4.11 -1.62 8.76
C PHE A 30 -2.78 -1.32 9.46
N LEU A 31 -2.36 -0.03 9.47
CA LEU A 31 -1.23 0.46 10.25
C LEU A 31 -1.71 1.38 11.38
N LYS A 32 -1.38 1.01 12.62
CA LYS A 32 -1.79 1.76 13.83
C LYS A 32 -0.95 3.01 14.10
N TYR A 33 0.26 3.06 13.52
CA TYR A 33 1.25 4.08 13.86
C TYR A 33 1.38 5.11 12.77
N LYS A 34 1.81 6.32 13.15
CA LYS A 34 2.27 7.36 12.24
C LYS A 34 3.79 7.38 12.23
N PHE A 35 4.36 7.69 11.08
CA PHE A 35 5.79 7.63 10.86
C PHE A 35 6.31 9.00 10.44
N PRO A 36 7.14 9.67 11.28
CA PRO A 36 7.66 11.00 10.94
C PRO A 36 8.80 10.92 9.91
N GLY A 37 8.90 11.96 9.09
CA GLY A 37 10.04 12.20 8.21
C GLY A 37 10.21 11.15 7.11
N LEU A 38 9.10 10.67 6.54
CA LEU A 38 9.12 9.73 5.42
C LEU A 38 9.64 10.42 4.15
N ASN A 39 10.51 9.74 3.41
CA ASN A 39 10.97 10.14 2.08
C ASN A 39 10.45 9.23 0.99
N ASN A 40 10.22 7.96 1.30
CA ASN A 40 9.65 6.99 0.36
C ASN A 40 8.71 6.04 1.10
N VAL A 41 7.67 5.58 0.43
CA VAL A 41 6.65 4.68 1.00
C VAL A 41 6.46 3.46 0.11
N MET A 42 6.57 2.28 0.68
CA MET A 42 6.24 1.00 0.07
C MET A 42 5.10 0.39 0.88
N LEU A 43 3.88 0.49 0.36
CA LEU A 43 2.67 0.17 1.13
C LEU A 43 1.76 -0.77 0.37
N GLU A 44 1.21 -1.76 1.08
CA GLU A 44 0.19 -2.63 0.51
C GLU A 44 -1.04 -1.86 0.04
N CYS A 45 -1.53 -2.24 -1.14
CA CYS A 45 -2.79 -1.77 -1.71
C CYS A 45 -3.44 -2.95 -2.46
N ASN A 46 -3.96 -3.92 -1.70
CA ASN A 46 -4.27 -5.24 -2.24
C ASN A 46 -5.55 -5.27 -3.05
N TYR A 47 -6.62 -4.61 -2.59
CA TYR A 47 -7.94 -4.74 -3.21
C TYR A 47 -8.79 -3.48 -3.12
N SER A 48 -9.72 -3.34 -4.08
CA SER A 48 -10.89 -2.46 -3.96
C SER A 48 -12.01 -3.20 -3.27
N LYS A 49 -12.60 -2.58 -2.25
CA LYS A 49 -13.75 -3.16 -1.54
C LYS A 49 -14.92 -3.42 -2.49
N GLU A 50 -15.17 -2.50 -3.42
CA GLU A 50 -16.21 -2.61 -4.43
C GLU A 50 -15.99 -3.82 -5.36
N ILE A 51 -14.76 -4.00 -5.89
CA ILE A 51 -14.43 -5.13 -6.77
C ILE A 51 -14.53 -6.45 -6.01
N LEU A 52 -14.02 -6.49 -4.76
CA LEU A 52 -14.07 -7.67 -3.90
C LEU A 52 -15.52 -8.10 -3.63
N ASP A 53 -16.40 -7.15 -3.29
CA ASP A 53 -17.82 -7.39 -3.04
C ASP A 53 -18.56 -7.89 -4.29
N ALA A 54 -18.27 -7.28 -5.45
CA ALA A 54 -18.83 -7.71 -6.73
C ALA A 54 -18.40 -9.15 -7.09
N ASN A 55 -17.14 -9.51 -6.85
CA ASN A 55 -16.62 -10.85 -7.08
C ASN A 55 -17.24 -11.88 -6.13
N PHE A 56 -17.45 -11.50 -4.86
CA PHE A 56 -18.13 -12.34 -3.89
C PHE A 56 -19.60 -12.56 -4.26
N THR A 57 -20.32 -11.51 -4.60
CA THR A 57 -21.73 -11.56 -5.01
C THR A 57 -21.92 -12.40 -6.29
N ALA A 58 -20.96 -12.30 -7.23
CA ALA A 58 -20.96 -13.12 -8.46
C ALA A 58 -20.50 -14.57 -8.25
N GLY A 59 -20.18 -14.98 -7.01
CA GLY A 59 -19.72 -16.34 -6.70
C GLY A 59 -18.32 -16.67 -7.22
N ARG A 60 -17.50 -15.67 -7.58
CA ARG A 60 -16.13 -15.87 -8.08
C ARG A 60 -15.14 -16.18 -6.97
N ILE A 61 -15.47 -15.78 -5.74
CA ILE A 61 -14.71 -16.08 -4.53
C ILE A 61 -15.64 -16.62 -3.46
N ASP A 62 -15.17 -17.57 -2.66
CA ASP A 62 -15.92 -18.12 -1.55
C ASP A 62 -15.86 -17.21 -0.30
N LYS A 63 -16.74 -17.48 0.67
CA LYS A 63 -16.84 -16.72 1.91
C LYS A 63 -15.54 -16.73 2.72
N LYS A 64 -14.84 -17.86 2.79
CA LYS A 64 -13.59 -18.00 3.56
C LYS A 64 -12.50 -17.11 2.98
N ARG A 65 -12.34 -17.10 1.65
CA ARG A 65 -11.37 -16.25 0.95
C ARG A 65 -11.73 -14.76 1.10
N TYR A 66 -12.99 -14.40 0.95
CA TYR A 66 -13.49 -13.05 1.15
C TYR A 66 -13.16 -12.53 2.56
N GLU A 67 -13.55 -13.26 3.61
CA GLU A 67 -13.30 -12.88 5.01
C GLU A 67 -11.79 -12.79 5.33
N ARG A 68 -10.99 -13.72 4.80
CA ARG A 68 -9.54 -13.69 4.99
C ARG A 68 -8.92 -12.46 4.35
N THR A 69 -9.29 -12.13 3.11
CA THR A 69 -8.77 -10.95 2.41
C THR A 69 -8.97 -9.69 3.24
N ILE A 70 -10.18 -9.47 3.77
CA ILE A 70 -10.49 -8.29 4.59
C ILE A 70 -9.69 -8.24 5.90
N LYS A 71 -9.39 -9.39 6.50
CA LYS A 71 -8.69 -9.46 7.80
C LYS A 71 -7.17 -9.41 7.69
N SER A 72 -6.62 -9.73 6.52
CA SER A 72 -5.17 -9.90 6.33
C SER A 72 -4.55 -8.88 5.42
N HIS A 73 -5.33 -8.25 4.52
CA HIS A 73 -4.80 -7.39 3.47
C HIS A 73 -5.39 -5.98 3.50
N MET A 74 -4.61 -5.02 3.04
CA MET A 74 -4.99 -3.62 3.02
C MET A 74 -5.86 -3.31 1.81
N SER A 75 -7.06 -2.77 2.06
CA SER A 75 -7.90 -2.21 1.02
C SER A 75 -7.31 -0.89 0.49
N TYR A 76 -7.73 -0.48 -0.70
CA TYR A 76 -7.41 0.84 -1.24
C TYR A 76 -7.82 1.96 -0.28
N ASP A 77 -9.00 1.87 0.35
CA ASP A 77 -9.46 2.86 1.33
C ASP A 77 -8.54 2.95 2.55
N ASN A 78 -8.12 1.81 3.10
CA ASN A 78 -7.18 1.77 4.23
C ASN A 78 -5.78 2.26 3.83
N CYS A 79 -5.35 2.00 2.59
CA CYS A 79 -4.14 2.57 2.03
C CYS A 79 -4.21 4.10 2.00
N LEU A 80 -5.29 4.68 1.46
CA LEU A 80 -5.52 6.12 1.46
C LEU A 80 -5.55 6.71 2.87
N LEU A 81 -6.27 6.09 3.81
CA LEU A 81 -6.30 6.53 5.20
C LEU A 81 -4.91 6.52 5.84
N THR A 82 -4.10 5.50 5.54
CA THR A 82 -2.72 5.41 6.03
C THR A 82 -1.86 6.53 5.46
N LEU A 83 -1.95 6.81 4.16
CA LEU A 83 -1.23 7.91 3.52
C LEU A 83 -1.65 9.26 4.10
N GLN A 84 -2.94 9.51 4.23
CA GLN A 84 -3.49 10.77 4.79
C GLN A 84 -3.16 10.98 6.28
N ALA A 85 -2.96 9.90 7.03
CA ALA A 85 -2.59 9.97 8.45
C ALA A 85 -1.13 10.37 8.69
N ASN A 86 -0.27 10.30 7.67
CA ASN A 86 1.15 10.59 7.74
C ASN A 86 1.49 11.92 7.07
N ASP A 87 2.58 12.55 7.51
CA ASP A 87 3.16 13.71 6.82
C ASP A 87 3.96 13.22 5.61
N LEU A 88 3.43 13.52 4.41
CA LEU A 88 4.03 13.14 3.13
C LEU A 88 4.77 14.32 2.45
N SER A 89 4.98 15.44 3.13
CA SER A 89 5.58 16.65 2.56
C SER A 89 7.00 16.45 2.01
N GLN A 90 7.72 15.42 2.47
CA GLN A 90 9.06 15.06 1.99
C GLN A 90 9.08 13.74 1.22
N VAL A 91 7.91 13.16 0.92
CA VAL A 91 7.82 11.90 0.19
C VAL A 91 7.98 12.14 -1.30
N CYS A 92 8.92 11.43 -1.92
CA CYS A 92 9.18 11.48 -3.36
C CYS A 92 8.47 10.36 -4.12
N ASN A 93 8.37 9.17 -3.53
CA ASN A 93 7.82 7.98 -4.18
C ASN A 93 6.88 7.22 -3.26
N ILE A 94 5.77 6.76 -3.82
CA ILE A 94 4.89 5.76 -3.22
C ILE A 94 4.82 4.55 -4.15
N LEU A 95 5.28 3.40 -3.67
CA LEU A 95 5.19 2.12 -4.36
C LEU A 95 4.06 1.31 -3.73
N LEU A 96 3.01 1.06 -4.51
CA LEU A 96 1.90 0.21 -4.10
C LEU A 96 2.29 -1.25 -4.25
N LEU A 97 2.18 -2.02 -3.17
CA LEU A 97 2.59 -3.41 -3.09
C LEU A 97 1.40 -4.36 -3.06
N HIS A 98 1.65 -5.61 -3.45
CA HIS A 98 0.76 -6.75 -3.23
C HIS A 98 -0.65 -6.56 -3.80
N LEU A 99 -0.76 -5.98 -5.00
CA LEU A 99 -2.04 -5.82 -5.68
C LEU A 99 -2.61 -7.18 -6.07
N SER A 100 -3.91 -7.39 -5.81
CA SER A 100 -4.61 -8.62 -6.21
C SER A 100 -4.95 -8.58 -7.70
N ASP A 101 -4.60 -9.63 -8.45
CA ASP A 101 -4.89 -9.71 -9.89
C ASP A 101 -6.39 -9.57 -10.23
N ASN A 102 -7.27 -10.04 -9.33
CA ASN A 102 -8.71 -10.10 -9.61
C ASN A 102 -9.55 -9.10 -8.81
N ASN A 103 -8.98 -8.49 -7.75
CA ASN A 103 -9.73 -7.64 -6.84
C ASN A 103 -9.16 -6.21 -6.76
N SER A 104 -8.23 -5.85 -7.66
CA SER A 104 -7.66 -4.52 -7.73
C SER A 104 -7.74 -3.91 -9.12
N ASN A 105 -7.57 -2.59 -9.19
CA ASN A 105 -7.37 -1.85 -10.43
C ASN A 105 -6.21 -0.86 -10.22
N ALA A 106 -5.01 -1.27 -10.64
CA ALA A 106 -3.79 -0.50 -10.43
C ALA A 106 -3.89 0.93 -11.00
N THR A 107 -4.46 1.08 -12.18
CA THR A 107 -4.63 2.39 -12.84
C THR A 107 -5.51 3.32 -12.02
N GLU A 108 -6.65 2.82 -11.53
CA GLU A 108 -7.55 3.62 -10.68
C GLU A 108 -6.91 3.99 -9.35
N PHE A 109 -6.16 3.05 -8.74
CA PHE A 109 -5.45 3.30 -7.47
C PHE A 109 -4.39 4.39 -7.64
N ILE A 110 -3.55 4.28 -8.67
CA ILE A 110 -2.53 5.28 -9.00
C ILE A 110 -3.18 6.64 -9.22
N HIS A 111 -4.14 6.76 -10.14
CA HIS A 111 -4.79 8.03 -10.45
C HIS A 111 -5.53 8.63 -9.24
N GLY A 112 -6.10 7.79 -8.36
CA GLY A 112 -6.75 8.26 -7.15
C GLY A 112 -5.77 8.91 -6.17
N ILE A 113 -4.58 8.31 -6.01
CA ILE A 113 -3.53 8.83 -5.14
C ILE A 113 -2.85 10.06 -5.77
N GLU A 114 -2.53 10.04 -7.06
CA GLU A 114 -1.94 11.17 -7.79
C GLU A 114 -2.78 12.46 -7.69
N ARG A 115 -4.10 12.34 -7.72
CA ARG A 115 -5.00 13.50 -7.53
C ARG A 115 -4.88 14.15 -6.16
N LEU A 116 -4.54 13.39 -5.13
CA LEU A 116 -4.33 13.89 -3.77
C LEU A 116 -2.90 14.39 -3.53
N TYR A 117 -1.95 13.79 -4.24
CA TYR A 117 -0.50 14.04 -4.05
C TYR A 117 0.19 14.18 -5.42
N PRO A 118 -0.09 15.27 -6.17
CA PRO A 118 0.41 15.42 -7.55
C PRO A 118 1.94 15.57 -7.66
N GLU A 119 2.62 15.88 -6.56
CA GLU A 119 4.09 16.03 -6.52
C GLU A 119 4.82 14.71 -6.19
N ILE A 120 4.07 13.64 -5.88
CA ILE A 120 4.65 12.35 -5.51
C ILE A 120 4.53 11.38 -6.69
N GLU A 121 5.62 10.67 -7.01
CA GLU A 121 5.57 9.61 -8.01
C GLU A 121 4.89 8.36 -7.44
N ILE A 122 3.81 7.93 -8.08
CA ILE A 122 3.03 6.77 -7.66
C ILE A 122 3.25 5.63 -8.64
N THR A 123 3.69 4.48 -8.15
CA THR A 123 3.92 3.28 -8.98
C THR A 123 3.26 2.05 -8.35
N ALA A 124 2.71 1.16 -9.15
CA ALA A 124 2.28 -0.16 -8.70
C ALA A 124 3.39 -1.19 -8.96
N ALA A 125 3.72 -1.99 -7.96
CA ALA A 125 4.74 -3.02 -8.06
C ALA A 125 4.28 -4.14 -9.02
N THR A 126 5.19 -4.55 -9.89
CA THR A 126 5.05 -5.71 -10.77
C THR A 126 6.28 -6.60 -10.64
N ASN A 127 6.15 -7.86 -11.06
CA ASN A 127 7.28 -8.78 -11.06
C ASN A 127 8.45 -8.24 -11.91
N GLY A 128 9.63 -8.17 -11.31
CA GLY A 128 10.84 -7.69 -12.00
C GLY A 128 10.99 -6.15 -12.02
N LEU A 129 10.07 -5.39 -11.42
CA LEU A 129 10.22 -3.95 -11.27
C LEU A 129 11.48 -3.62 -10.45
N SER A 130 12.27 -2.67 -10.93
CA SER A 130 13.37 -2.08 -10.18
C SER A 130 13.20 -0.57 -10.16
N LEU A 131 13.21 0.02 -8.97
CA LEU A 131 13.11 1.46 -8.75
C LEU A 131 14.30 1.95 -7.91
N THR A 132 14.76 3.16 -8.20
CA THR A 132 15.74 3.85 -7.36
C THR A 132 15.03 4.85 -6.46
N PHE A 133 15.19 4.69 -5.16
CA PHE A 133 14.70 5.65 -4.19
C PHE A 133 15.77 6.65 -3.80
N ASN A 134 15.45 7.92 -3.95
CA ASN A 134 16.26 9.05 -3.51
C ASN A 134 15.57 9.77 -2.34
N LYS A 135 16.37 10.46 -1.54
CA LYS A 135 15.88 11.29 -0.43
C LYS A 135 15.21 12.58 -0.93
N ASN A 136 15.65 13.06 -2.08
CA ASN A 136 15.11 14.23 -2.76
C ASN A 136 14.73 13.83 -4.18
N PRO A 137 13.74 14.47 -4.81
CA PRO A 137 13.30 14.13 -6.16
C PRO A 137 14.37 14.41 -7.24
N TYR A 138 15.38 15.24 -6.90
CA TYR A 138 16.50 15.62 -7.78
C TYR A 138 17.79 15.81 -6.99
#